data_9133ae05973196461edddf0c798fdfc0
#
_entry.id   9133ae05973196461edddf0c798fdfc0
#
_cell.length_a   1.000
_cell.length_b   1.000
_cell.length_c   1.000
_cell.angle_alpha   90.00
_cell.angle_beta   90.00
_cell.angle_gamma   90.00
#
_symmetry.space_group_name_H-M   'P 1'
#
loop_
_entity.id
_entity.type
_entity.pdbx_description
1 polymer ?
#
loop_
_entity_poly.entity_id
_entity_poly.type
_entity_poly.pdbx_seq_one_letter_code
_entity_poly.pdbx_strand_id
1 'polypeptide(L)'
;MAIQHWSPHDAEQPWGAEDIAGVVAELSAKASEGARVTDISADFAQDDAPAALIAEVTSRLGHLDVLVCNQAVSGHDGALSEIGIADLELHWKVNARATLLMTQAYASQHDGRPGGRVVWLTSGQQLGPMSDEIAYATSKAALAGVTASVAADLIRRGIGLNTVNPGPVNTGYLNEGVLLSEERLAAIRDRFPAGRFGEPDDPARLIAWLVGDDARWVVGQVINTEGGFERWR
;
A
#
# COMPACT_ATOMS: atom_id res chain seq x y z
N MET A 1 8.17 11.37 -10.95
CA MET A 1 7.44 10.58 -9.94
C MET A 1 6.27 11.40 -9.44
N ALA A 2 5.12 10.76 -9.20
CA ALA A 2 3.99 11.38 -8.50
C ALA A 2 3.73 10.63 -7.19
N ILE A 3 3.39 11.36 -6.13
CA ILE A 3 2.88 10.82 -4.88
C ILE A 3 1.42 11.23 -4.69
N GLN A 4 0.59 10.32 -4.22
CA GLN A 4 -0.79 10.61 -3.84
C GLN A 4 -0.86 10.71 -2.32
N HIS A 5 -1.68 11.61 -1.82
CA HIS A 5 -1.97 11.77 -0.40
C HIS A 5 -3.45 12.11 -0.17
N TRP A 6 -3.92 11.88 1.07
CA TRP A 6 -5.22 12.36 1.53
C TRP A 6 -5.10 12.85 2.97
N SER A 7 -4.60 14.06 3.12
CA SER A 7 -4.30 14.69 4.42
C SER A 7 -5.47 14.75 5.41
N PRO A 8 -6.76 14.87 5.01
CA PRO A 8 -7.86 14.82 5.98
C PRO A 8 -7.90 13.51 6.79
N HIS A 9 -7.68 12.34 6.15
CA HIS A 9 -7.59 11.07 6.87
C HIS A 9 -6.35 11.02 7.77
N ASP A 10 -5.19 11.44 7.24
CA ASP A 10 -3.93 11.37 7.98
C ASP A 10 -3.96 12.29 9.22
N ALA A 11 -4.61 13.46 9.11
CA ALA A 11 -4.75 14.40 10.22
C ALA A 11 -5.63 13.87 11.37
N GLU A 12 -6.52 12.93 11.10
CA GLU A 12 -7.35 12.28 12.11
C GLU A 12 -6.58 11.16 12.87
N GLN A 13 -5.44 10.74 12.35
CA GLN A 13 -4.63 9.72 13.01
C GLN A 13 -3.87 10.30 14.21
N PRO A 14 -3.65 9.52 15.28
CA PRO A 14 -2.93 10.00 16.48
C PRO A 14 -1.50 10.49 16.21
N TRP A 15 -0.88 10.07 15.13
CA TRP A 15 0.46 10.50 14.70
C TRP A 15 0.44 11.69 13.72
N GLY A 16 -0.77 12.13 13.29
CA GLY A 16 -0.95 13.29 12.44
C GLY A 16 -0.62 13.08 10.96
N ALA A 17 -0.82 14.14 10.18
CA ALA A 17 -0.46 14.16 8.76
C ALA A 17 0.98 14.65 8.56
N GLU A 18 1.66 14.08 7.57
CA GLU A 18 2.98 14.53 7.15
C GLU A 18 2.93 15.89 6.42
N ASP A 19 4.04 16.62 6.46
CA ASP A 19 4.25 17.81 5.63
C ASP A 19 4.55 17.38 4.18
N ILE A 20 3.51 17.35 3.36
CA ILE A 20 3.61 16.93 1.95
C ILE A 20 4.61 17.77 1.17
N ALA A 21 4.70 19.08 1.43
CA ALA A 21 5.67 19.94 0.76
C ALA A 21 7.11 19.55 1.13
N GLY A 22 7.35 19.25 2.41
CA GLY A 22 8.63 18.72 2.89
C GLY A 22 8.98 17.37 2.26
N VAL A 23 8.02 16.44 2.17
CA VAL A 23 8.21 15.15 1.50
C VAL A 23 8.57 15.32 0.03
N VAL A 24 7.87 16.19 -0.71
CA VAL A 24 8.18 16.48 -2.13
C VAL A 24 9.57 17.09 -2.27
N ALA A 25 9.95 18.00 -1.37
CA ALA A 25 11.29 18.62 -1.40
C ALA A 25 12.39 17.57 -1.14
N GLU A 26 12.22 16.70 -0.16
CA GLU A 26 13.17 15.63 0.14
C GLU A 26 13.33 14.65 -1.03
N LEU A 27 12.23 14.20 -1.62
CA LEU A 27 12.25 13.33 -2.78
C LEU A 27 12.90 13.99 -4.00
N SER A 28 12.63 15.29 -4.21
CA SER A 28 13.24 16.07 -5.29
C SER A 28 14.76 16.20 -5.12
N ALA A 29 15.23 16.38 -3.88
CA ALA A 29 16.64 16.46 -3.56
C ALA A 29 17.41 15.13 -3.79
N LYS A 30 16.72 14.00 -3.69
CA LYS A 30 17.28 12.65 -3.92
C LYS A 30 17.08 12.16 -5.36
N ALA A 31 16.27 12.85 -6.13
CA ALA A 31 15.95 12.46 -7.51
C ALA A 31 17.14 12.66 -8.45
N SER A 32 17.21 11.85 -9.51
CA SER A 32 18.19 12.03 -10.56
C SER A 32 18.02 13.38 -11.28
N GLU A 33 19.08 13.91 -11.85
CA GLU A 33 19.03 15.17 -12.60
C GLU A 33 17.96 15.13 -13.69
N GLY A 34 17.12 16.15 -13.74
CA GLY A 34 16.00 16.25 -14.67
C GLY A 34 14.73 15.47 -14.26
N ALA A 35 14.76 14.69 -13.21
CA ALA A 35 13.56 14.02 -12.70
C ALA A 35 12.60 15.03 -12.08
N ARG A 36 11.30 14.80 -12.29
CA ARG A 36 10.22 15.62 -11.71
C ARG A 36 9.51 14.86 -10.61
N VAL A 37 9.29 15.51 -9.48
CA VAL A 37 8.46 15.02 -8.37
C VAL A 37 7.26 15.94 -8.24
N THR A 38 6.07 15.38 -8.09
CA THR A 38 4.81 16.10 -7.87
C THR A 38 3.94 15.34 -6.90
N ASP A 39 3.01 16.03 -6.26
CA ASP A 39 1.99 15.45 -5.41
C ASP A 39 0.60 15.71 -5.98
N ILE A 40 -0.36 14.87 -5.61
CA ILE A 40 -1.76 15.01 -5.94
C ILE A 40 -2.60 14.55 -4.76
N SER A 41 -3.48 15.43 -4.27
CA SER A 41 -4.47 15.06 -3.27
C SER A 41 -5.64 14.32 -3.94
N ALA A 42 -5.99 13.13 -3.45
CA ALA A 42 -7.13 12.36 -3.96
C ALA A 42 -7.78 11.54 -2.86
N ASP A 43 -9.10 11.71 -2.70
CA ASP A 43 -9.93 10.92 -1.79
C ASP A 43 -10.46 9.67 -2.51
N PHE A 44 -9.92 8.52 -2.20
CA PHE A 44 -10.34 7.27 -2.82
C PHE A 44 -11.68 6.69 -2.31
N ALA A 45 -12.33 7.35 -1.38
CA ALA A 45 -13.74 7.09 -1.07
C ALA A 45 -14.66 7.55 -2.22
N GLN A 46 -14.21 8.52 -3.05
CA GLN A 46 -14.91 8.97 -4.24
C GLN A 46 -14.74 7.99 -5.41
N ASP A 47 -15.80 7.78 -6.19
CA ASP A 47 -15.84 6.73 -7.21
C ASP A 47 -14.94 7.01 -8.42
N ASP A 48 -14.77 8.27 -8.77
CA ASP A 48 -14.01 8.74 -9.94
C ASP A 48 -12.52 9.04 -9.61
N ALA A 49 -12.17 9.20 -8.33
CA ALA A 49 -10.84 9.60 -7.92
C ALA A 49 -9.70 8.69 -8.42
N PRO A 50 -9.83 7.35 -8.44
CA PRO A 50 -8.76 6.48 -8.95
C PRO A 50 -8.41 6.73 -10.42
N ALA A 51 -9.43 6.87 -11.27
CA ALA A 51 -9.24 7.13 -12.70
C ALA A 51 -8.73 8.55 -12.95
N ALA A 52 -9.29 9.55 -12.25
CA ALA A 52 -8.88 10.93 -12.32
C ALA A 52 -7.40 11.12 -11.91
N LEU A 53 -6.95 10.42 -10.83
CA LEU A 53 -5.55 10.46 -10.41
C LEU A 53 -4.60 9.97 -11.53
N ILE A 54 -4.88 8.82 -12.12
CA ILE A 54 -4.02 8.27 -13.19
C ILE A 54 -4.01 9.20 -14.41
N ALA A 55 -5.16 9.76 -14.79
CA ALA A 55 -5.26 10.73 -15.89
C ALA A 55 -4.44 11.99 -15.60
N GLU A 56 -4.53 12.54 -14.39
CA GLU A 56 -3.79 13.73 -13.97
C GLU A 56 -2.28 13.47 -13.94
N VAL A 57 -1.83 12.34 -13.37
CA VAL A 57 -0.40 11.98 -13.36
C VAL A 57 0.11 11.80 -14.79
N THR A 58 -0.64 11.14 -15.65
CA THR A 58 -0.28 10.94 -17.06
C THR A 58 -0.18 12.28 -17.79
N SER A 59 -1.10 13.21 -17.52
CA SER A 59 -1.06 14.57 -18.08
C SER A 59 0.21 15.34 -17.65
N ARG A 60 0.62 15.21 -16.38
CA ARG A 60 1.78 15.93 -15.85
C ARG A 60 3.12 15.32 -16.22
N LEU A 61 3.21 13.99 -16.22
CA LEU A 61 4.48 13.27 -16.33
C LEU A 61 4.65 12.48 -17.64
N GLY A 62 3.59 12.28 -18.41
CA GLY A 62 3.56 11.40 -19.56
C GLY A 62 3.24 9.96 -19.17
N HIS A 63 3.76 9.00 -19.93
CA HIS A 63 3.55 7.57 -19.68
C HIS A 63 4.02 7.13 -18.28
N LEU A 64 3.23 6.27 -17.65
CA LEU A 64 3.56 5.68 -16.36
C LEU A 64 4.04 4.23 -16.54
N ASP A 65 5.24 3.94 -16.08
CA ASP A 65 5.85 2.62 -16.15
C ASP A 65 5.63 1.81 -14.85
N VAL A 66 5.47 2.49 -13.72
CA VAL A 66 5.34 1.87 -12.39
C VAL A 66 4.14 2.44 -11.64
N LEU A 67 3.33 1.55 -11.06
CA LEU A 67 2.27 1.89 -10.11
C LEU A 67 2.47 1.13 -8.79
N VAL A 68 2.57 1.85 -7.68
CA VAL A 68 2.60 1.26 -6.32
C VAL A 68 1.35 1.73 -5.58
N CYS A 69 0.45 0.79 -5.27
CA CYS A 69 -0.77 1.05 -4.51
C CYS A 69 -0.52 0.77 -3.03
N ASN A 70 -0.08 1.79 -2.30
CA ASN A 70 0.24 1.70 -0.87
C ASN A 70 -0.85 2.30 0.03
N GLN A 71 -1.81 3.02 -0.54
CA GLN A 71 -2.87 3.66 0.22
C GLN A 71 -3.71 2.64 1.01
N ALA A 72 -4.13 3.05 2.18
CA ALA A 72 -5.09 2.31 2.98
C ALA A 72 -5.80 3.23 3.97
N VAL A 73 -7.05 2.97 4.24
CA VAL A 73 -7.72 3.37 5.46
C VAL A 73 -7.53 2.27 6.49
N SER A 74 -7.24 2.66 7.72
CA SER A 74 -7.22 1.83 8.93
C SER A 74 -8.00 2.53 10.04
N GLY A 75 -8.38 1.82 11.09
CA GLY A 75 -9.36 2.33 12.06
C GLY A 75 -10.79 2.23 11.53
N HIS A 76 -11.77 2.73 12.27
CA HIS A 76 -13.19 2.55 11.96
C HIS A 76 -13.51 1.07 11.64
N ASP A 77 -13.08 0.18 12.54
CA ASP A 77 -13.14 -1.27 12.37
C ASP A 77 -13.37 -1.92 13.73
N GLY A 78 -13.61 -3.21 13.76
CA GLY A 78 -13.85 -3.95 14.98
C GLY A 78 -13.98 -5.45 14.76
N ALA A 79 -14.37 -6.13 15.83
CA ALA A 79 -14.72 -7.54 15.78
C ALA A 79 -15.99 -7.76 14.93
N LEU A 80 -16.23 -9.00 14.50
CA LEU A 80 -17.37 -9.35 13.64
C LEU A 80 -18.74 -8.90 14.21
N SER A 81 -18.88 -8.81 15.52
CA SER A 81 -20.11 -8.34 16.18
C SER A 81 -20.27 -6.81 16.22
N GLU A 82 -19.25 -6.07 15.84
CA GLU A 82 -19.16 -4.61 16.00
C GLU A 82 -19.14 -3.87 14.65
N ILE A 83 -18.64 -4.50 13.60
CA ILE A 83 -18.55 -3.89 12.27
C ILE A 83 -19.91 -3.58 11.66
N GLY A 84 -20.01 -2.39 11.05
CA GLY A 84 -21.18 -1.94 10.30
C GLY A 84 -20.96 -1.95 8.77
N ILE A 85 -22.05 -1.64 8.06
CA ILE A 85 -22.01 -1.51 6.60
C ILE A 85 -21.03 -0.40 6.19
N ALA A 86 -21.04 0.73 6.91
CA ALA A 86 -20.20 1.88 6.60
C ALA A 86 -18.71 1.54 6.69
N ASP A 87 -18.30 0.74 7.69
CA ASP A 87 -16.93 0.33 7.90
C ASP A 87 -16.45 -0.58 6.75
N LEU A 88 -17.27 -1.58 6.40
CA LEU A 88 -17.02 -2.47 5.28
C LEU A 88 -16.92 -1.71 3.94
N GLU A 89 -17.82 -0.77 3.70
CA GLU A 89 -17.82 0.04 2.48
C GLU A 89 -16.61 0.96 2.39
N LEU A 90 -16.22 1.63 3.48
CA LEU A 90 -15.06 2.52 3.51
C LEU A 90 -13.77 1.75 3.19
N HIS A 91 -13.52 0.66 3.90
CA HIS A 91 -12.35 -0.18 3.67
C HIS A 91 -12.35 -0.78 2.26
N TRP A 92 -13.50 -1.24 1.78
CA TRP A 92 -13.63 -1.72 0.40
C TRP A 92 -13.30 -0.63 -0.62
N LYS A 93 -13.89 0.56 -0.48
CA LYS A 93 -13.69 1.68 -1.41
C LYS A 93 -12.24 2.10 -1.52
N VAL A 94 -11.59 2.35 -0.38
CA VAL A 94 -10.23 2.91 -0.34
C VAL A 94 -9.17 1.85 -0.58
N ASN A 95 -9.26 0.69 0.09
CA ASN A 95 -8.18 -0.29 0.07
C ASN A 95 -8.24 -1.22 -1.15
N ALA A 96 -9.44 -1.72 -1.49
CA ALA A 96 -9.59 -2.73 -2.56
C ALA A 96 -10.05 -2.13 -3.89
N ARG A 97 -11.23 -1.50 -3.92
CA ARG A 97 -11.82 -0.95 -5.15
C ARG A 97 -10.90 0.07 -5.83
N ALA A 98 -10.37 1.03 -5.06
CA ALA A 98 -9.48 2.05 -5.63
C ALA A 98 -8.21 1.43 -6.23
N THR A 99 -7.61 0.44 -5.56
CA THR A 99 -6.44 -0.30 -6.08
C THR A 99 -6.74 -0.96 -7.43
N LEU A 100 -7.89 -1.63 -7.56
CA LEU A 100 -8.31 -2.27 -8.80
C LEU A 100 -8.57 -1.24 -9.91
N LEU A 101 -9.26 -0.14 -9.61
CA LEU A 101 -9.58 0.91 -10.58
C LEU A 101 -8.35 1.71 -11.02
N MET A 102 -7.40 2.01 -10.10
CA MET A 102 -6.12 2.60 -10.48
C MET A 102 -5.31 1.66 -11.39
N THR A 103 -5.31 0.37 -11.08
CA THR A 103 -4.63 -0.64 -11.92
C THR A 103 -5.27 -0.72 -13.30
N GLN A 104 -6.60 -0.67 -13.40
CA GLN A 104 -7.33 -0.64 -14.67
C GLN A 104 -6.96 0.61 -15.49
N ALA A 105 -6.99 1.80 -14.87
CA ALA A 105 -6.64 3.05 -15.52
C ALA A 105 -5.15 3.08 -15.95
N TYR A 106 -4.26 2.61 -15.09
CA TYR A 106 -2.83 2.43 -15.39
C TYR A 106 -2.64 1.50 -16.60
N ALA A 107 -3.29 0.34 -16.61
CA ALA A 107 -3.20 -0.60 -17.70
C ALA A 107 -3.78 -0.03 -19.02
N SER A 108 -4.74 0.89 -18.95
CA SER A 108 -5.35 1.53 -20.13
C SER A 108 -4.43 2.56 -20.79
N GLN A 109 -3.56 3.23 -20.02
CA GLN A 109 -2.58 4.17 -20.58
C GLN A 109 -1.30 3.47 -21.06
N HIS A 110 -1.05 2.22 -20.64
CA HIS A 110 0.15 1.47 -20.99
C HIS A 110 0.12 1.02 -22.44
N ASP A 111 1.15 1.33 -23.19
CA ASP A 111 1.24 1.09 -24.65
C ASP A 111 1.87 -0.25 -25.04
N GLY A 112 2.12 -1.14 -24.07
CA GLY A 112 2.71 -2.46 -24.29
C GLY A 112 4.24 -2.47 -24.33
N ARG A 113 4.91 -1.34 -24.04
CA ARG A 113 6.37 -1.31 -23.88
C ARG A 113 6.83 -2.22 -22.74
N PRO A 114 8.05 -2.79 -22.80
CA PRO A 114 8.60 -3.55 -21.69
C PRO A 114 8.77 -2.71 -20.43
N GLY A 115 8.64 -3.34 -19.25
CA GLY A 115 8.96 -2.69 -17.98
C GLY A 115 7.75 -2.20 -17.18
N GLY A 116 6.52 -2.44 -17.63
CA GLY A 116 5.33 -2.15 -16.83
C GLY A 116 5.33 -2.93 -15.51
N ARG A 117 5.15 -2.23 -14.37
CA ARG A 117 5.14 -2.86 -13.03
C ARG A 117 4.02 -2.31 -12.17
N VAL A 118 3.36 -3.21 -11.49
CA VAL A 118 2.34 -2.88 -10.48
C VAL A 118 2.69 -3.62 -9.18
N VAL A 119 2.67 -2.90 -8.06
CA VAL A 119 2.81 -3.49 -6.74
C VAL A 119 1.61 -3.06 -5.90
N TRP A 120 0.91 -4.04 -5.34
CA TRP A 120 -0.15 -3.82 -4.36
C TRP A 120 0.35 -4.09 -2.95
N LEU A 121 -0.23 -3.41 -1.97
CA LEU A 121 0.02 -3.69 -0.55
C LEU A 121 -1.19 -4.40 0.07
N THR A 122 -0.93 -5.59 0.61
CA THR A 122 -1.86 -6.36 1.44
C THR A 122 -1.46 -6.26 2.92
N SER A 123 -1.85 -7.21 3.75
CA SER A 123 -1.49 -7.29 5.16
C SER A 123 -1.35 -8.77 5.59
N GLY A 124 -1.12 -8.98 6.87
CA GLY A 124 -0.88 -10.31 7.44
C GLY A 124 -2.11 -11.18 7.68
N GLN A 125 -3.28 -10.80 7.22
CA GLN A 125 -4.55 -11.54 7.43
C GLN A 125 -4.54 -12.99 6.91
N GLN A 126 -3.64 -13.31 5.98
CA GLN A 126 -3.46 -14.68 5.48
C GLN A 126 -2.56 -15.54 6.38
N LEU A 127 -1.81 -14.92 7.29
CA LEU A 127 -0.80 -15.58 8.12
C LEU A 127 -1.27 -15.77 9.56
N GLY A 128 -2.30 -15.05 9.98
CA GLY A 128 -2.89 -15.17 11.31
C GLY A 128 -4.12 -14.30 11.47
N PRO A 129 -4.89 -14.50 12.55
CA PRO A 129 -6.13 -13.77 12.77
C PRO A 129 -5.88 -12.28 13.03
N MET A 130 -6.79 -11.46 12.52
CA MET A 130 -6.92 -10.03 12.79
C MET A 130 -8.37 -9.80 13.28
N SER A 131 -8.68 -10.28 14.51
CA SER A 131 -10.03 -10.44 15.02
C SER A 131 -10.76 -9.11 15.29
N ASP A 132 -10.00 -8.04 15.49
CA ASP A 132 -10.52 -6.71 15.80
C ASP A 132 -10.42 -5.74 14.60
N GLU A 133 -10.09 -6.27 13.41
CA GLU A 133 -9.88 -5.51 12.16
C GLU A 133 -10.52 -6.23 10.96
N ILE A 134 -11.81 -6.64 11.11
CA ILE A 134 -12.49 -7.49 10.12
C ILE A 134 -12.71 -6.78 8.78
N ALA A 135 -13.10 -5.51 8.78
CA ALA A 135 -13.32 -4.75 7.54
C ALA A 135 -12.00 -4.53 6.79
N TYR A 136 -10.93 -4.13 7.51
CA TYR A 136 -9.59 -4.01 6.95
C TYR A 136 -9.08 -5.34 6.39
N ALA A 137 -9.11 -6.40 7.20
CA ALA A 137 -8.66 -7.73 6.80
C ALA A 137 -9.41 -8.24 5.56
N THR A 138 -10.74 -8.00 5.46
CA THR A 138 -11.55 -8.35 4.30
C THR A 138 -11.06 -7.62 3.05
N SER A 139 -10.82 -6.30 3.13
CA SER A 139 -10.35 -5.50 2.00
C SER A 139 -8.97 -5.93 1.50
N LYS A 140 -8.05 -6.24 2.41
CA LYS A 140 -6.69 -6.71 2.09
C LYS A 140 -6.68 -8.16 1.60
N ALA A 141 -7.56 -9.02 2.12
CA ALA A 141 -7.75 -10.38 1.62
C ALA A 141 -8.26 -10.41 0.17
N ALA A 142 -9.14 -9.48 -0.20
CA ALA A 142 -9.63 -9.36 -1.56
C ALA A 142 -8.48 -9.14 -2.56
N LEU A 143 -7.55 -8.22 -2.26
CA LEU A 143 -6.39 -7.96 -3.12
C LEU A 143 -5.48 -9.20 -3.23
N ALA A 144 -5.14 -9.81 -2.09
CA ALA A 144 -4.32 -11.00 -2.07
C ALA A 144 -4.96 -12.16 -2.86
N GLY A 145 -6.28 -12.35 -2.70
CA GLY A 145 -7.01 -13.43 -3.38
C GLY A 145 -7.11 -13.28 -4.89
N VAL A 146 -7.12 -12.04 -5.41
CA VAL A 146 -7.24 -11.80 -6.87
C VAL A 146 -5.90 -11.53 -7.56
N THR A 147 -4.81 -11.42 -6.82
CA THR A 147 -3.48 -11.08 -7.35
C THR A 147 -3.10 -11.92 -8.57
N ALA A 148 -3.18 -13.23 -8.48
CA ALA A 148 -2.82 -14.13 -9.58
C ALA A 148 -3.71 -13.95 -10.81
N SER A 149 -5.03 -13.71 -10.60
CA SER A 149 -5.99 -13.51 -11.69
C SER A 149 -5.73 -12.21 -12.45
N VAL A 150 -5.49 -11.12 -11.73
CA VAL A 150 -5.19 -9.83 -12.35
C VAL A 150 -3.80 -9.84 -13.00
N ALA A 151 -2.82 -10.47 -12.37
CA ALA A 151 -1.48 -10.62 -12.94
C ALA A 151 -1.50 -11.40 -14.26
N ALA A 152 -2.33 -12.45 -14.38
CA ALA A 152 -2.48 -13.25 -15.59
C ALA A 152 -3.09 -12.44 -16.77
N ASP A 153 -3.93 -11.45 -16.49
CA ASP A 153 -4.44 -10.52 -17.50
C ASP A 153 -3.36 -9.49 -17.88
N LEU A 154 -2.74 -8.86 -16.90
CA LEU A 154 -1.79 -7.76 -17.09
C LEU A 154 -0.51 -8.19 -17.81
N ILE A 155 0.00 -9.39 -17.55
CA ILE A 155 1.26 -9.86 -18.15
C ILE A 155 1.18 -9.98 -19.67
N ARG A 156 0.01 -10.24 -20.22
CA ARG A 156 -0.23 -10.26 -21.67
C ARG A 156 -0.07 -8.89 -22.33
N ARG A 157 -0.11 -7.83 -21.50
CA ARG A 157 0.08 -6.44 -21.89
C ARG A 157 1.47 -5.91 -21.53
N GLY A 158 2.40 -6.79 -21.10
CA GLY A 158 3.75 -6.41 -20.72
C GLY A 158 3.86 -5.84 -19.29
N ILE A 159 2.83 -6.00 -18.46
CA ILE A 159 2.76 -5.46 -17.10
C ILE A 159 2.89 -6.60 -16.08
N GLY A 160 3.92 -6.57 -15.25
CA GLY A 160 4.08 -7.48 -14.10
C GLY A 160 3.38 -6.94 -12.86
N LEU A 161 2.54 -7.77 -12.22
CA LEU A 161 1.89 -7.45 -10.94
C LEU A 161 2.39 -8.40 -9.85
N ASN A 162 2.73 -7.85 -8.68
CA ASN A 162 2.91 -8.57 -7.44
C ASN A 162 2.26 -7.84 -6.27
N THR A 163 1.97 -8.57 -5.21
CA THR A 163 1.39 -8.03 -3.97
C THR A 163 2.36 -8.28 -2.82
N VAL A 164 2.56 -7.27 -1.96
CA VAL A 164 3.46 -7.34 -0.81
C VAL A 164 2.64 -7.20 0.48
N ASN A 165 2.86 -8.11 1.42
CA ASN A 165 2.52 -7.92 2.81
C ASN A 165 3.76 -7.37 3.53
N PRO A 166 3.74 -6.10 3.98
CA PRO A 166 4.89 -5.48 4.63
C PRO A 166 5.14 -6.00 6.06
N GLY A 167 4.14 -6.64 6.66
CA GLY A 167 4.15 -6.99 8.08
C GLY A 167 3.93 -5.79 9.00
N PRO A 168 4.13 -5.95 10.32
CA PRO A 168 4.04 -4.85 11.27
C PRO A 168 5.25 -3.92 11.14
N VAL A 169 5.07 -2.85 10.38
CA VAL A 169 6.07 -1.80 10.12
C VAL A 169 5.68 -0.55 10.88
N ASN A 170 6.60 0.02 11.66
CA ASN A 170 6.33 1.25 12.39
C ASN A 170 6.33 2.47 11.46
N THR A 171 5.15 2.97 11.17
CA THR A 171 4.91 4.23 10.45
C THR A 171 4.31 5.30 11.37
N GLY A 172 4.57 5.22 12.67
CA GLY A 172 4.06 6.12 13.69
C GLY A 172 3.15 5.44 14.71
N TYR A 173 2.34 4.48 14.30
CA TYR A 173 1.33 3.83 15.15
C TYR A 173 1.93 2.89 16.23
N LEU A 174 3.17 2.42 16.06
CA LEU A 174 3.92 1.62 17.05
C LEU A 174 4.86 2.50 17.91
N ASN A 175 4.73 3.82 17.87
CA ASN A 175 5.46 4.68 18.76
C ASN A 175 4.85 4.63 20.17
N GLU A 176 5.71 4.78 21.17
CA GLU A 176 5.29 4.81 22.57
C GLU A 176 4.29 5.95 22.82
N GLY A 177 3.23 5.63 23.57
CA GLY A 177 2.20 6.62 23.93
C GLY A 177 1.23 7.02 22.82
N VAL A 178 1.29 6.42 21.64
CA VAL A 178 0.37 6.73 20.52
C VAL A 178 -0.90 5.88 20.59
N LEU A 179 -0.82 4.58 20.34
CA LEU A 179 -1.99 3.69 20.35
C LEU A 179 -1.94 2.60 21.43
N LEU A 180 -0.75 2.15 21.77
CA LEU A 180 -0.54 1.00 22.64
C LEU A 180 0.27 1.37 23.88
N SER A 181 0.02 0.68 24.99
CA SER A 181 0.88 0.79 26.17
C SER A 181 2.26 0.21 25.88
N GLU A 182 3.27 0.68 26.63
CA GLU A 182 4.65 0.18 26.55
C GLU A 182 4.71 -1.35 26.74
N GLU A 183 3.91 -1.90 27.65
CA GLU A 183 3.84 -3.34 27.89
C GLU A 183 3.36 -4.09 26.63
N ARG A 184 2.32 -3.59 25.95
CA ARG A 184 1.82 -4.19 24.70
C ARG A 184 2.82 -4.06 23.57
N LEU A 185 3.49 -2.92 23.45
CA LEU A 185 4.55 -2.72 22.46
C LEU A 185 5.72 -3.67 22.69
N ALA A 186 6.15 -3.86 23.95
CA ALA A 186 7.18 -4.83 24.32
C ALA A 186 6.76 -6.26 23.95
N ALA A 187 5.52 -6.65 24.29
CA ALA A 187 4.97 -7.97 23.94
C ALA A 187 4.89 -8.22 22.43
N ILE A 188 4.61 -7.19 21.64
CA ILE A 188 4.64 -7.30 20.16
C ILE A 188 6.09 -7.39 19.66
N ARG A 189 6.99 -6.58 20.21
CA ARG A 189 8.42 -6.57 19.84
C ARG A 189 9.09 -7.92 20.13
N ASP A 190 8.74 -8.57 21.22
CA ASP A 190 9.25 -9.90 21.59
C ASP A 190 8.86 -11.00 20.59
N ARG A 191 7.86 -10.74 19.75
CA ARG A 191 7.45 -11.65 18.66
C ARG A 191 8.28 -11.49 17.40
N PHE A 192 9.19 -10.52 17.38
CA PHE A 192 10.16 -10.37 16.29
C PHE A 192 11.50 -10.98 16.67
N PRO A 193 11.99 -12.01 15.97
CA PRO A 193 13.29 -12.61 16.26
C PRO A 193 14.46 -11.62 16.18
N ALA A 194 14.31 -10.55 15.37
CA ALA A 194 15.29 -9.48 15.25
C ALA A 194 15.25 -8.47 16.42
N GLY A 195 14.32 -8.59 17.37
CA GLY A 195 14.18 -7.70 18.52
C GLY A 195 13.73 -6.27 18.19
N ARG A 196 13.25 -6.03 16.96
CA ARG A 196 12.74 -4.71 16.53
C ARG A 196 11.49 -4.84 15.67
N PHE A 197 10.68 -3.80 15.61
CA PHE A 197 9.62 -3.66 14.61
C PHE A 197 10.22 -3.55 13.20
N GLY A 198 9.42 -3.83 12.18
CA GLY A 198 9.74 -3.45 10.82
C GLY A 198 9.86 -1.92 10.71
N GLU A 199 10.74 -1.47 9.86
CA GLU A 199 10.91 -0.07 9.46
C GLU A 199 10.41 0.13 8.04
N PRO A 200 9.96 1.34 7.62
CA PRO A 200 9.49 1.60 6.26
C PRO A 200 10.46 1.14 5.16
N ASP A 201 11.77 1.21 5.42
CA ASP A 201 12.82 0.79 4.51
C ASP A 201 12.85 -0.74 4.27
N ASP A 202 12.38 -1.54 5.23
CA ASP A 202 12.38 -3.01 5.07
C ASP A 202 11.51 -3.47 3.89
N PRO A 203 10.20 -3.17 3.80
CA PRO A 203 9.40 -3.51 2.63
C PRO A 203 9.75 -2.66 1.40
N ALA A 204 10.20 -1.41 1.58
CA ALA A 204 10.52 -0.51 0.48
C ALA A 204 11.65 -1.07 -0.41
N ARG A 205 12.65 -1.74 0.17
CA ARG A 205 13.74 -2.41 -0.58
C ARG A 205 13.21 -3.54 -1.47
N LEU A 206 12.27 -4.34 -0.97
CA LEU A 206 11.63 -5.37 -1.79
C LEU A 206 10.80 -4.75 -2.91
N ILE A 207 10.02 -3.69 -2.60
CA ILE A 207 9.20 -3.00 -3.60
C ILE A 207 10.10 -2.39 -4.69
N ALA A 208 11.20 -1.74 -4.31
CA ALA A 208 12.17 -1.20 -5.26
C ALA A 208 12.77 -2.29 -6.18
N TRP A 209 13.08 -3.47 -5.63
CA TRP A 209 13.54 -4.60 -6.42
C TRP A 209 12.44 -5.13 -7.34
N LEU A 210 11.20 -5.27 -6.86
CA LEU A 210 10.07 -5.79 -7.64
C LEU A 210 9.71 -4.92 -8.85
N VAL A 211 9.92 -3.61 -8.75
CA VAL A 211 9.68 -2.70 -9.89
C VAL A 211 10.88 -2.59 -10.84
N GLY A 212 12.01 -3.17 -10.48
CA GLY A 212 13.22 -3.22 -11.31
C GLY A 212 13.22 -4.40 -12.29
N ASP A 213 14.20 -4.39 -13.20
CA ASP A 213 14.34 -5.41 -14.24
C ASP A 213 14.76 -6.79 -13.71
N ASP A 214 15.46 -6.83 -12.58
CA ASP A 214 15.89 -8.09 -11.96
C ASP A 214 14.72 -8.95 -11.50
N ALA A 215 13.57 -8.33 -11.19
CA ALA A 215 12.36 -9.02 -10.79
C ALA A 215 11.40 -9.36 -11.96
N ARG A 216 11.80 -9.15 -13.23
CA ARG A 216 10.91 -9.31 -14.40
C ARG A 216 10.22 -10.67 -14.52
N TRP A 217 10.78 -11.72 -13.89
CA TRP A 217 10.24 -13.08 -13.91
C TRP A 217 9.37 -13.41 -12.69
N VAL A 218 9.26 -12.47 -11.72
CA VAL A 218 8.39 -12.60 -10.55
C VAL A 218 7.05 -11.93 -10.85
N VAL A 219 6.01 -12.74 -11.02
CA VAL A 219 4.68 -12.26 -11.44
C VAL A 219 3.58 -13.02 -10.69
N GLY A 220 2.57 -12.31 -10.24
CA GLY A 220 1.37 -12.89 -9.60
C GLY A 220 1.59 -13.41 -8.19
N GLN A 221 2.67 -12.99 -7.52
CA GLN A 221 3.02 -13.44 -6.19
C GLN A 221 2.43 -12.55 -5.09
N VAL A 222 2.09 -13.17 -3.97
CA VAL A 222 1.86 -12.49 -2.69
C VAL A 222 3.06 -12.78 -1.81
N ILE A 223 3.87 -11.76 -1.54
CA ILE A 223 5.17 -11.90 -0.86
C ILE A 223 5.07 -11.27 0.54
N ASN A 224 5.48 -12.04 1.55
CA ASN A 224 5.48 -11.60 2.94
C ASN A 224 6.88 -11.14 3.36
N THR A 225 6.97 -9.94 3.97
CA THR A 225 8.23 -9.32 4.46
C THR A 225 8.15 -9.02 5.96
N GLU A 226 7.66 -9.96 6.74
CA GLU A 226 7.34 -9.74 8.16
C GLU A 226 8.54 -9.86 9.12
N GLY A 227 9.78 -9.97 8.62
CA GLY A 227 10.96 -10.09 9.49
C GLY A 227 10.97 -11.31 10.43
N GLY A 228 10.22 -12.36 10.08
CA GLY A 228 10.04 -13.55 10.91
C GLY A 228 9.04 -13.38 12.06
N PHE A 229 8.14 -12.38 11.99
CA PHE A 229 7.13 -12.12 13.02
C PHE A 229 6.32 -13.36 13.39
N GLU A 230 6.37 -13.75 14.67
CA GLU A 230 5.74 -14.95 15.22
C GLU A 230 4.26 -14.69 15.58
N ARG A 231 3.34 -14.89 14.64
CA ARG A 231 1.91 -14.58 14.80
C ARG A 231 1.21 -15.47 15.83
N TRP A 232 1.70 -16.68 16.04
CA TRP A 232 1.05 -17.72 16.87
C TRP A 232 1.75 -17.97 18.20
N ARG A 233 2.59 -17.06 18.64
CA ARG A 233 3.31 -17.15 19.91
C ARG A 233 2.50 -16.52 21.06
#